data_31a0845e11593967a94583a2d751a26c
#
_entry.id   31a0845e11593967a94583a2d751a26c
#
_cell.length_a   1.000
_cell.length_b   1.000
_cell.length_c   1.000
_cell.angle_alpha   90.00
_cell.angle_beta   90.00
_cell.angle_gamma   90.00
#
_symmetry.space_group_name_H-M   'P 1'
#
loop_
_entity.id
_entity.type
_entity.pdbx_description
1 polymer ?
#
loop_
_entity_poly.entity_id
_entity_poly.type
_entity_poly.pdbx_seq_one_letter_code
_entity_poly.pdbx_strand_id
1 'polypeptide(L)'
;MVWGQQVEQFKLWPDKPEAGEAEIFVYHPAKGGKAAPAVLICPGGGYRGLAMNHEGHDMAKWYASNGFVAVVLKYRMPEGVHTIPLSDAEKAMSVIRGNAAKWNLDANKVGVIGSSAGGHLAASLSTLAADANRPDFAILYYPVISFDNMTTHGGSKKNLLGKDIENKELVDRYSLQKQVDDKTPKTLLLLSDDDQTVPPLNSILYYTALNEHHIPASLYMFPSGGHGWGFR
;
A
#
# COMPACT_ATOMS: atom_id res chain seq x y z
N MET A 1 9.63 -4.88 31.52
CA MET A 1 10.14 -5.91 30.59
C MET A 1 9.43 -5.71 29.26
N VAL A 2 10.14 -5.18 28.27
CA VAL A 2 9.62 -5.06 26.88
C VAL A 2 9.71 -6.47 26.33
N TRP A 3 8.58 -7.17 26.24
CA TRP A 3 8.50 -8.42 25.49
C TRP A 3 8.80 -8.06 24.04
N GLY A 4 9.91 -8.59 23.52
CA GLY A 4 10.25 -8.39 22.13
C GLY A 4 9.08 -8.86 21.26
N GLN A 5 8.53 -7.98 20.44
CA GLN A 5 7.48 -8.32 19.47
C GLN A 5 8.02 -9.44 18.59
N GLN A 6 7.37 -10.61 18.61
CA GLN A 6 7.76 -11.74 17.78
C GLN A 6 7.39 -11.39 16.33
N VAL A 7 8.40 -11.28 15.47
CA VAL A 7 8.23 -11.07 14.03
C VAL A 7 8.37 -12.39 13.33
N GLU A 8 7.35 -12.79 12.60
CA GLU A 8 7.42 -13.95 11.72
C GLU A 8 7.72 -13.50 10.29
N GLN A 9 8.61 -14.21 9.58
CA GLN A 9 8.96 -13.90 8.19
C GLN A 9 8.61 -15.10 7.31
N PHE A 10 7.95 -14.81 6.18
CA PHE A 10 7.54 -15.83 5.23
C PHE A 10 7.89 -15.42 3.80
N LYS A 11 8.32 -16.39 2.98
CA LYS A 11 8.34 -16.22 1.53
C LYS A 11 6.91 -16.12 1.01
N LEU A 12 6.64 -15.15 0.15
CA LEU A 12 5.30 -14.94 -0.40
C LEU A 12 4.92 -16.01 -1.43
N TRP A 13 5.91 -16.53 -2.16
CA TRP A 13 5.76 -17.53 -3.22
C TRP A 13 6.61 -18.78 -2.95
N PRO A 14 6.34 -19.55 -1.87
CA PRO A 14 7.20 -20.68 -1.49
C PRO A 14 7.23 -21.78 -2.55
N ASP A 15 6.14 -21.94 -3.32
CA ASP A 15 6.00 -22.98 -4.35
C ASP A 15 6.44 -22.51 -5.75
N LYS A 16 6.94 -21.28 -5.87
CA LYS A 16 7.38 -20.65 -7.12
C LYS A 16 8.73 -19.96 -6.93
N PRO A 17 9.83 -20.70 -6.78
CA PRO A 17 11.15 -20.10 -6.56
C PRO A 17 11.57 -19.15 -7.69
N GLU A 18 11.10 -19.38 -8.92
CA GLU A 18 11.29 -18.50 -10.07
C GLU A 18 10.59 -17.13 -9.93
N ALA A 19 9.60 -17.03 -9.05
CA ALA A 19 8.91 -15.76 -8.79
C ALA A 19 9.78 -14.75 -8.03
N GLY A 20 10.97 -15.13 -7.55
CA GLY A 20 11.91 -14.23 -6.86
C GLY A 20 11.60 -14.03 -5.37
N GLU A 21 12.23 -13.00 -4.78
CA GLU A 21 12.30 -12.80 -3.33
C GLU A 21 11.22 -11.86 -2.77
N ALA A 22 9.94 -12.12 -3.04
CA ALA A 22 8.88 -11.45 -2.29
C ALA A 22 8.70 -12.10 -0.92
N GLU A 23 8.60 -11.28 0.13
CA GLU A 23 8.49 -11.74 1.52
C GLU A 23 7.45 -10.91 2.28
N ILE A 24 6.88 -11.50 3.32
CA ILE A 24 6.06 -10.79 4.30
C ILE A 24 6.63 -10.93 5.70
N PHE A 25 6.53 -9.85 6.48
CA PHE A 25 6.94 -9.79 7.89
C PHE A 25 5.69 -9.53 8.73
N VAL A 26 5.32 -10.47 9.59
CA VAL A 26 4.09 -10.44 10.36
C VAL A 26 4.39 -10.03 11.81
N TYR A 27 3.74 -8.97 12.26
CA TYR A 27 3.81 -8.43 13.60
C TYR A 27 2.48 -8.67 14.31
N HIS A 28 2.52 -9.35 15.43
CA HIS A 28 1.33 -9.66 16.20
C HIS A 28 1.11 -8.65 17.33
N PRO A 29 -0.15 -8.28 17.62
CA PRO A 29 -0.46 -7.51 18.82
C PRO A 29 -0.18 -8.33 20.08
N ALA A 30 -0.07 -7.67 21.22
CA ALA A 30 0.00 -8.36 22.52
C ALA A 30 -1.21 -9.32 22.65
N LYS A 31 -0.96 -10.57 23.09
CA LYS A 31 -1.98 -11.61 23.17
C LYS A 31 -3.15 -11.20 24.07
N GLY A 32 -4.37 -11.34 23.58
CA GLY A 32 -5.59 -11.22 24.37
C GLY A 32 -6.85 -10.89 23.59
N GLY A 33 -7.87 -11.73 23.67
CA GLY A 33 -9.25 -11.40 23.40
C GLY A 33 -9.78 -11.65 21.98
N LYS A 34 -10.44 -10.63 21.44
CA LYS A 34 -11.16 -10.69 20.15
C LYS A 34 -10.20 -10.74 18.97
N ALA A 35 -10.66 -11.30 17.83
CA ALA A 35 -9.94 -11.25 16.56
C ALA A 35 -9.58 -9.80 16.21
N ALA A 36 -8.29 -9.56 15.93
CA ALA A 36 -7.74 -8.24 15.66
C ALA A 36 -8.04 -7.78 14.23
N PRO A 37 -8.20 -6.49 13.95
CA PRO A 37 -8.07 -5.98 12.60
C PRO A 37 -6.65 -6.20 12.07
N ALA A 38 -6.47 -6.24 10.74
CA ALA A 38 -5.15 -6.38 10.14
C ALA A 38 -4.86 -5.27 9.14
N VAL A 39 -3.57 -5.04 8.87
CA VAL A 39 -3.11 -4.11 7.83
C VAL A 39 -1.96 -4.73 7.04
N LEU A 40 -2.05 -4.61 5.72
CA LEU A 40 -0.95 -4.86 4.80
C LEU A 40 -0.21 -3.54 4.57
N ILE A 41 1.10 -3.48 4.81
CA ILE A 41 1.91 -2.27 4.69
C ILE A 41 2.81 -2.40 3.48
N CYS A 42 2.67 -1.46 2.53
CA CYS A 42 3.44 -1.34 1.30
C CYS A 42 4.40 -0.14 1.41
N PRO A 43 5.70 -0.36 1.70
CA PRO A 43 6.69 0.72 1.78
C PRO A 43 6.89 1.42 0.44
N GLY A 44 7.26 2.71 0.45
CA GLY A 44 7.67 3.46 -0.71
C GLY A 44 9.09 3.11 -1.18
N GLY A 45 9.57 3.88 -2.16
CA GLY A 45 10.91 3.72 -2.74
C GLY A 45 10.93 3.82 -4.27
N GLY A 46 9.91 4.45 -4.86
CA GLY A 46 9.85 4.78 -6.28
C GLY A 46 9.79 3.57 -7.22
N TYR A 47 9.38 2.41 -6.76
CA TYR A 47 9.47 1.12 -7.48
C TYR A 47 10.91 0.75 -7.90
N ARG A 48 11.92 1.34 -7.23
CA ARG A 48 13.33 1.05 -7.43
C ARG A 48 13.98 0.39 -6.21
N GLY A 49 13.36 0.53 -5.07
CA GLY A 49 13.76 -0.01 -3.77
C GLY A 49 12.63 0.08 -2.77
N LEU A 50 12.89 -0.25 -1.51
CA LEU A 50 11.90 -0.25 -0.45
C LEU A 50 12.40 0.47 0.79
N ALA A 51 11.64 1.44 1.28
CA ALA A 51 11.87 2.15 2.54
C ALA A 51 11.41 1.29 3.75
N MET A 52 11.98 0.09 3.88
CA MET A 52 11.52 -0.97 4.80
C MET A 52 11.49 -0.53 6.27
N ASN A 53 12.34 0.39 6.70
CA ASN A 53 12.40 0.79 8.11
C ASN A 53 11.21 1.68 8.48
N HIS A 54 11.26 2.97 8.13
CA HIS A 54 10.30 3.99 8.57
C HIS A 54 8.94 3.96 7.88
N GLU A 55 8.83 3.33 6.71
CA GLU A 55 7.56 3.12 5.98
C GLU A 55 7.09 1.66 6.01
N GLY A 56 7.79 0.79 6.71
CA GLY A 56 7.48 -0.62 6.86
C GLY A 56 7.51 -1.07 8.33
N HIS A 57 8.68 -1.48 8.79
CA HIS A 57 8.85 -2.11 10.10
C HIS A 57 8.43 -1.21 11.28
N ASP A 58 8.73 0.09 11.23
CA ASP A 58 8.38 0.99 12.34
C ASP A 58 6.88 1.27 12.37
N MET A 59 6.24 1.42 11.20
CA MET A 59 4.77 1.44 11.10
C MET A 59 4.16 0.15 11.66
N ALA A 60 4.68 -1.02 11.25
CA ALA A 60 4.15 -2.30 11.71
C ALA A 60 4.23 -2.48 13.22
N LYS A 61 5.34 -2.10 13.84
CA LYS A 61 5.50 -2.11 15.31
C LYS A 61 4.44 -1.23 15.99
N TRP A 62 4.20 -0.04 15.44
CA TRP A 62 3.20 0.88 16.01
C TRP A 62 1.79 0.31 15.86
N TYR A 63 1.40 -0.18 14.67
CA TYR A 63 0.09 -0.78 14.47
C TYR A 63 -0.11 -2.01 15.34
N ALA A 64 0.90 -2.86 15.48
CA ALA A 64 0.83 -4.03 16.35
C ALA A 64 0.69 -3.64 17.84
N SER A 65 1.38 -2.58 18.29
CA SER A 65 1.21 -2.06 19.66
C SER A 65 -0.18 -1.47 19.90
N ASN A 66 -0.89 -1.09 18.84
CA ASN A 66 -2.26 -0.58 18.88
C ASN A 66 -3.33 -1.64 18.52
N GLY A 67 -2.98 -2.92 18.60
CA GLY A 67 -3.94 -4.02 18.54
C GLY A 67 -4.24 -4.55 17.13
N PHE A 68 -3.42 -4.23 16.12
CA PHE A 68 -3.55 -4.77 14.77
C PHE A 68 -2.58 -5.95 14.55
N VAL A 69 -2.96 -6.90 13.71
CA VAL A 69 -1.98 -7.73 13.02
C VAL A 69 -1.42 -6.89 11.86
N ALA A 70 -0.13 -6.57 11.90
CA ALA A 70 0.51 -5.74 10.87
C ALA A 70 1.46 -6.57 10.02
N VAL A 71 1.31 -6.49 8.70
CA VAL A 71 2.07 -7.30 7.74
C VAL A 71 2.80 -6.38 6.79
N VAL A 72 4.14 -6.37 6.84
CA VAL A 72 4.96 -5.59 5.90
C VAL A 72 5.24 -6.43 4.68
N LEU A 73 4.97 -5.88 3.51
CA LEU A 73 5.24 -6.52 2.22
C LEU A 73 6.57 -6.02 1.63
N LYS A 74 7.55 -6.91 1.52
CA LYS A 74 8.72 -6.74 0.68
C LYS A 74 8.35 -7.21 -0.73
N TYR A 75 7.69 -6.33 -1.49
CA TYR A 75 7.27 -6.65 -2.85
C TYR A 75 8.44 -6.57 -3.84
N ARG A 76 8.35 -7.35 -4.91
CA ARG A 76 9.35 -7.36 -5.98
C ARG A 76 9.34 -6.05 -6.76
N MET A 77 10.53 -5.62 -7.16
CA MET A 77 10.64 -4.47 -8.06
C MET A 77 10.11 -4.86 -9.45
N PRO A 78 9.36 -3.96 -10.09
CA PRO A 78 8.71 -4.26 -11.38
C PRO A 78 9.68 -4.40 -12.54
N GLU A 79 10.79 -3.64 -12.54
CA GLU A 79 11.74 -3.59 -13.65
C GLU A 79 11.05 -3.43 -15.02
N GLY A 80 9.98 -2.64 -15.06
CA GLY A 80 9.15 -2.41 -16.24
C GLY A 80 8.05 -3.45 -16.49
N VAL A 81 7.93 -4.48 -15.62
CA VAL A 81 6.82 -5.45 -15.67
C VAL A 81 5.76 -5.04 -14.65
N HIS A 82 4.88 -4.16 -15.05
CA HIS A 82 3.92 -3.44 -14.21
C HIS A 82 2.99 -4.32 -13.36
N THR A 83 2.78 -5.58 -13.73
CA THR A 83 1.91 -6.52 -13.02
C THR A 83 2.54 -7.13 -11.77
N ILE A 84 3.88 -7.14 -11.66
CA ILE A 84 4.60 -7.82 -10.58
C ILE A 84 4.23 -7.29 -9.19
N PRO A 85 4.30 -5.97 -8.89
CA PRO A 85 4.01 -5.49 -7.54
C PRO A 85 2.56 -5.75 -7.11
N LEU A 86 1.60 -5.54 -8.03
CA LEU A 86 0.18 -5.79 -7.73
C LEU A 86 -0.07 -7.28 -7.46
N SER A 87 0.54 -8.19 -8.23
CA SER A 87 0.40 -9.63 -7.98
C SER A 87 0.93 -10.04 -6.60
N ASP A 88 2.01 -9.40 -6.11
CA ASP A 88 2.53 -9.63 -4.76
C ASP A 88 1.56 -9.09 -3.69
N ALA A 89 1.00 -7.91 -3.90
CA ALA A 89 0.04 -7.33 -2.97
C ALA A 89 -1.26 -8.15 -2.87
N GLU A 90 -1.80 -8.62 -4.00
CA GLU A 90 -2.96 -9.51 -4.03
C GLU A 90 -2.67 -10.85 -3.34
N LYS A 91 -1.50 -11.44 -3.59
CA LYS A 91 -1.07 -12.66 -2.92
C LYS A 91 -0.95 -12.45 -1.41
N ALA A 92 -0.37 -11.32 -0.97
CA ALA A 92 -0.25 -10.99 0.45
C ALA A 92 -1.63 -10.84 1.12
N MET A 93 -2.60 -10.17 0.48
CA MET A 93 -3.99 -10.08 0.97
C MET A 93 -4.62 -11.47 1.11
N SER A 94 -4.47 -12.32 0.10
CA SER A 94 -4.96 -13.70 0.15
C SER A 94 -4.33 -14.49 1.31
N VAL A 95 -3.01 -14.35 1.54
CA VAL A 95 -2.29 -15.00 2.65
C VAL A 95 -2.80 -14.49 4.00
N ILE A 96 -2.99 -13.18 4.16
CA ILE A 96 -3.51 -12.59 5.40
C ILE A 96 -4.90 -13.15 5.72
N ARG A 97 -5.84 -13.07 4.77
CA ARG A 97 -7.21 -13.57 4.97
C ARG A 97 -7.25 -15.09 5.19
N GLY A 98 -6.41 -15.84 4.46
CA GLY A 98 -6.30 -17.31 4.61
C GLY A 98 -5.72 -17.76 5.95
N ASN A 99 -4.95 -16.90 6.64
CA ASN A 99 -4.39 -17.18 7.97
C ASN A 99 -5.20 -16.57 9.11
N ALA A 100 -6.43 -16.10 8.88
CA ALA A 100 -7.23 -15.39 9.86
C ALA A 100 -7.36 -16.14 11.20
N ALA A 101 -7.65 -17.43 11.17
CA ALA A 101 -7.75 -18.25 12.38
C ALA A 101 -6.39 -18.40 13.08
N LYS A 102 -5.31 -18.66 12.33
CA LYS A 102 -3.97 -18.84 12.87
C LYS A 102 -3.42 -17.59 13.54
N TRP A 103 -3.65 -16.44 12.93
CA TRP A 103 -3.15 -15.14 13.40
C TRP A 103 -4.15 -14.41 14.30
N ASN A 104 -5.31 -15.00 14.60
CA ASN A 104 -6.39 -14.42 15.39
C ASN A 104 -6.78 -13.03 14.88
N LEU A 105 -7.03 -12.90 13.56
CA LEU A 105 -7.50 -11.68 12.93
C LEU A 105 -8.90 -11.84 12.34
N ASP A 106 -9.59 -10.70 12.18
CA ASP A 106 -10.89 -10.61 11.52
C ASP A 106 -10.65 -10.44 10.01
N ALA A 107 -10.96 -11.48 9.23
CA ALA A 107 -10.78 -11.47 7.78
C ALA A 107 -11.61 -10.40 7.04
N ASN A 108 -12.62 -9.82 7.68
CA ASN A 108 -13.46 -8.73 7.15
C ASN A 108 -13.00 -7.34 7.63
N LYS A 109 -11.82 -7.25 8.25
CA LYS A 109 -11.19 -6.00 8.71
C LYS A 109 -9.72 -5.96 8.36
N VAL A 110 -9.42 -6.18 7.08
CA VAL A 110 -8.05 -6.16 6.56
C VAL A 110 -7.86 -4.94 5.67
N GLY A 111 -7.13 -3.94 6.16
CA GLY A 111 -6.80 -2.73 5.40
C GLY A 111 -5.47 -2.82 4.68
N VAL A 112 -5.21 -1.81 3.85
CA VAL A 112 -3.90 -1.58 3.25
C VAL A 112 -3.36 -0.22 3.65
N ILE A 113 -2.05 -0.16 3.88
CA ILE A 113 -1.30 1.07 4.13
C ILE A 113 -0.22 1.18 3.06
N GLY A 114 -0.06 2.35 2.47
CA GLY A 114 1.02 2.56 1.51
C GLY A 114 1.56 3.97 1.52
N SER A 115 2.88 4.08 1.32
CA SER A 115 3.59 5.35 1.28
C SER A 115 4.21 5.58 -0.09
N SER A 116 4.10 6.79 -0.67
CA SER A 116 4.76 7.15 -1.93
C SER A 116 4.41 6.17 -3.08
N ALA A 117 5.40 5.51 -3.69
CA ALA A 117 5.18 4.43 -4.67
C ALA A 117 4.45 3.22 -4.05
N GLY A 118 4.66 2.92 -2.77
CA GLY A 118 3.86 1.93 -2.02
C GLY A 118 2.42 2.39 -1.82
N GLY A 119 2.18 3.71 -1.76
CA GLY A 119 0.85 4.31 -1.81
C GLY A 119 0.16 4.08 -3.16
N HIS A 120 0.91 4.15 -4.26
CA HIS A 120 0.41 3.76 -5.57
C HIS A 120 0.05 2.27 -5.62
N LEU A 121 0.89 1.40 -5.05
CA LEU A 121 0.59 -0.03 -4.97
C LEU A 121 -0.66 -0.30 -4.11
N ALA A 122 -0.79 0.38 -2.96
CA ALA A 122 -1.95 0.26 -2.09
C ALA A 122 -3.24 0.75 -2.78
N ALA A 123 -3.18 1.87 -3.51
CA ALA A 123 -4.29 2.36 -4.32
C ALA A 123 -4.60 1.43 -5.51
N SER A 124 -3.57 0.83 -6.15
CA SER A 124 -3.76 -0.20 -7.18
C SER A 124 -4.49 -1.43 -6.62
N LEU A 125 -4.11 -1.90 -5.43
CA LEU A 125 -4.80 -2.99 -4.75
C LEU A 125 -6.26 -2.63 -4.42
N SER A 126 -6.52 -1.37 -4.11
CA SER A 126 -7.86 -0.86 -3.78
C SER A 126 -8.79 -0.74 -4.97
N THR A 127 -8.23 -0.54 -6.20
CA THR A 127 -9.02 -0.22 -7.39
C THR A 127 -8.93 -1.27 -8.51
N LEU A 128 -7.77 -1.93 -8.66
CA LEU A 128 -7.51 -2.84 -9.79
C LEU A 128 -7.55 -4.32 -9.42
N ALA A 129 -7.45 -4.66 -8.13
CA ALA A 129 -7.43 -6.04 -7.69
C ALA A 129 -8.80 -6.73 -7.86
N ALA A 130 -8.77 -8.06 -7.93
CA ALA A 130 -9.99 -8.86 -7.84
C ALA A 130 -10.70 -8.60 -6.50
N ASP A 131 -12.03 -8.62 -6.51
CA ASP A 131 -12.88 -8.24 -5.35
C ASP A 131 -12.45 -8.95 -4.04
N ALA A 132 -12.12 -10.23 -4.11
CA ALA A 132 -11.70 -11.01 -2.94
C ALA A 132 -10.40 -10.52 -2.30
N ASN A 133 -9.57 -9.78 -3.05
CA ASN A 133 -8.27 -9.27 -2.63
C ASN A 133 -8.31 -7.77 -2.33
N ARG A 134 -9.43 -7.08 -2.58
CA ARG A 134 -9.57 -5.66 -2.22
C ARG A 134 -9.54 -5.50 -0.70
N PRO A 135 -8.89 -4.46 -0.18
CA PRO A 135 -8.87 -4.17 1.25
C PRO A 135 -10.23 -3.61 1.73
N ASP A 136 -10.50 -3.74 3.03
CA ASP A 136 -11.73 -3.20 3.66
C ASP A 136 -11.60 -1.70 3.99
N PHE A 137 -10.37 -1.18 4.03
CA PHE A 137 -10.04 0.25 4.14
C PHE A 137 -8.61 0.51 3.63
N ALA A 138 -8.30 1.76 3.30
CA ALA A 138 -6.96 2.17 2.87
C ALA A 138 -6.46 3.39 3.65
N ILE A 139 -5.16 3.44 3.93
CA ILE A 139 -4.46 4.59 4.51
C ILE A 139 -3.26 4.89 3.61
N LEU A 140 -3.26 6.04 2.97
CA LEU A 140 -2.28 6.43 1.96
C LEU A 140 -1.47 7.63 2.45
N TYR A 141 -0.17 7.45 2.58
CA TYR A 141 0.78 8.49 2.97
C TYR A 141 1.44 9.06 1.73
N TYR A 142 1.25 10.35 1.46
CA TYR A 142 1.81 11.07 0.30
C TYR A 142 1.88 10.21 -0.98
N PRO A 143 0.77 9.56 -1.38
CA PRO A 143 0.80 8.53 -2.41
C PRO A 143 1.08 9.11 -3.79
N VAL A 144 1.84 8.37 -4.61
CA VAL A 144 1.75 8.51 -6.06
C VAL A 144 0.39 7.96 -6.48
N ILE A 145 -0.34 8.66 -7.32
CA ILE A 145 -1.69 8.28 -7.79
C ILE A 145 -1.79 8.37 -9.31
N SER A 146 -1.45 9.54 -9.87
CA SER A 146 -1.61 9.80 -11.29
C SER A 146 -0.30 9.55 -12.03
N PHE A 147 -0.40 8.93 -13.20
CA PHE A 147 0.70 8.83 -14.16
C PHE A 147 0.58 9.85 -15.30
N ASP A 148 -0.36 10.79 -15.19
CA ASP A 148 -0.42 11.94 -16.09
C ASP A 148 0.80 12.85 -15.90
N ASN A 149 1.40 13.32 -16.99
CA ASN A 149 2.70 13.99 -16.99
C ASN A 149 2.76 15.26 -16.13
N MET A 150 1.61 15.92 -15.88
CA MET A 150 1.55 17.14 -15.05
C MET A 150 1.65 16.89 -13.54
N THR A 151 1.37 15.66 -13.09
CA THR A 151 1.22 15.34 -11.65
C THR A 151 2.06 14.17 -11.21
N THR A 152 2.61 13.41 -12.15
CA THR A 152 3.27 12.15 -11.86
C THR A 152 4.61 12.32 -11.15
N HIS A 153 4.95 11.37 -10.25
CA HIS A 153 6.33 11.11 -9.91
C HIS A 153 6.98 10.30 -11.03
N GLY A 154 7.72 10.97 -11.91
CA GLY A 154 8.29 10.37 -13.13
C GLY A 154 9.15 9.12 -12.90
N GLY A 155 9.87 9.08 -11.76
CA GLY A 155 10.66 7.89 -11.37
C GLY A 155 9.79 6.66 -11.15
N SER A 156 8.68 6.78 -10.42
CA SER A 156 7.74 5.67 -10.19
C SER A 156 7.09 5.20 -11.48
N LYS A 157 6.63 6.13 -12.33
CA LYS A 157 6.06 5.82 -13.64
C LYS A 157 7.05 5.04 -14.52
N LYS A 158 8.29 5.54 -14.62
CA LYS A 158 9.35 4.91 -15.41
C LYS A 158 9.68 3.50 -14.89
N ASN A 159 9.84 3.33 -13.60
CA ASN A 159 10.23 2.05 -13.02
C ASN A 159 9.11 1.02 -13.13
N LEU A 160 7.83 1.43 -13.02
CA LEU A 160 6.69 0.53 -13.14
C LEU A 160 6.42 0.14 -14.59
N LEU A 161 6.39 1.10 -15.52
CA LEU A 161 5.98 0.88 -16.91
C LEU A 161 7.15 0.55 -17.85
N GLY A 162 8.39 0.86 -17.46
CA GLY A 162 9.59 0.57 -18.28
C GLY A 162 9.51 1.16 -19.68
N LYS A 163 9.64 0.30 -20.70
CA LYS A 163 9.54 0.68 -22.11
C LYS A 163 8.15 1.18 -22.54
N ASP A 164 7.13 0.80 -21.79
CA ASP A 164 5.73 1.13 -22.09
C ASP A 164 5.27 2.44 -21.38
N ILE A 165 6.22 3.28 -20.95
CA ILE A 165 5.98 4.53 -20.20
C ILE A 165 5.06 5.52 -20.95
N GLU A 166 5.05 5.48 -22.30
CA GLU A 166 4.20 6.32 -23.14
C GLU A 166 2.94 5.58 -23.65
N ASN A 167 2.74 4.32 -23.27
CA ASN A 167 1.54 3.57 -23.60
C ASN A 167 0.34 4.19 -22.87
N LYS A 168 -0.54 4.84 -23.64
CA LYS A 168 -1.68 5.59 -23.09
C LYS A 168 -2.62 4.71 -22.27
N GLU A 169 -2.88 3.47 -22.69
CA GLU A 169 -3.77 2.56 -21.97
C GLU A 169 -3.19 2.18 -20.60
N LEU A 170 -1.87 1.95 -20.52
CA LEU A 170 -1.19 1.69 -19.24
C LEU A 170 -1.10 2.94 -18.37
N VAL A 171 -0.82 4.09 -18.96
CA VAL A 171 -0.83 5.36 -18.22
C VAL A 171 -2.21 5.64 -17.63
N ASP A 172 -3.28 5.44 -18.41
CA ASP A 172 -4.66 5.60 -17.93
C ASP A 172 -5.01 4.54 -16.87
N ARG A 173 -4.64 3.27 -17.08
CA ARG A 173 -4.87 2.18 -16.12
C ARG A 173 -4.18 2.43 -14.77
N TYR A 174 -2.96 2.95 -14.77
CA TYR A 174 -2.18 3.23 -13.56
C TYR A 174 -2.29 4.68 -13.07
N SER A 175 -3.20 5.47 -13.65
CA SER A 175 -3.72 6.73 -13.09
C SER A 175 -4.94 6.40 -12.25
N LEU A 176 -4.71 6.11 -10.96
CA LEU A 176 -5.65 5.38 -10.10
C LEU A 176 -6.90 6.18 -9.72
N GLN A 177 -6.86 7.51 -9.82
CA GLN A 177 -8.05 8.34 -9.72
C GLN A 177 -9.08 8.02 -10.83
N LYS A 178 -8.64 7.45 -11.97
CA LYS A 178 -9.50 7.02 -13.08
C LYS A 178 -10.07 5.61 -12.88
N GLN A 179 -9.62 4.89 -11.84
CA GLN A 179 -9.97 3.49 -11.58
C GLN A 179 -10.85 3.33 -10.34
N VAL A 180 -11.22 4.42 -9.70
CA VAL A 180 -12.14 4.41 -8.55
C VAL A 180 -13.50 3.91 -9.02
N ASP A 181 -14.08 2.98 -8.27
CA ASP A 181 -15.40 2.39 -8.50
C ASP A 181 -16.16 2.21 -7.17
N ASP A 182 -17.40 1.75 -7.22
CA ASP A 182 -18.27 1.56 -6.05
C ASP A 182 -17.73 0.52 -5.04
N LYS A 183 -16.73 -0.27 -5.42
CA LYS A 183 -16.07 -1.28 -4.56
C LYS A 183 -14.76 -0.77 -3.96
N THR A 184 -14.33 0.42 -4.35
CA THR A 184 -13.14 1.05 -3.78
C THR A 184 -13.35 1.30 -2.29
N PRO A 185 -12.41 0.90 -1.40
CA PRO A 185 -12.63 1.00 0.04
C PRO A 185 -12.58 2.45 0.53
N LYS A 186 -13.19 2.69 1.69
CA LYS A 186 -13.03 3.95 2.42
C LYS A 186 -11.54 4.24 2.64
N THR A 187 -11.13 5.50 2.43
CA THR A 187 -9.72 5.86 2.34
C THR A 187 -9.39 7.08 3.20
N LEU A 188 -8.25 7.00 3.92
CA LEU A 188 -7.60 8.11 4.58
C LEU A 188 -6.34 8.51 3.79
N LEU A 189 -6.19 9.79 3.47
CA LEU A 189 -5.05 10.38 2.78
C LEU A 189 -4.31 11.34 3.73
N LEU A 190 -3.00 11.19 3.82
CA LEU A 190 -2.11 11.99 4.68
C LEU A 190 -0.94 12.48 3.83
N LEU A 191 -0.73 13.81 3.75
CA LEU A 191 0.31 14.41 2.91
C LEU A 191 0.77 15.76 3.45
N SER A 192 1.83 16.30 2.86
CA SER A 192 2.32 17.66 3.12
C SER A 192 2.11 18.54 1.89
N ASP A 193 1.73 19.82 2.10
CA ASP A 193 1.50 20.79 1.02
C ASP A 193 2.82 21.15 0.31
N ASP A 194 3.93 21.14 1.03
CA ASP A 194 5.27 21.45 0.53
C ASP A 194 6.00 20.25 -0.11
N ASP A 195 5.30 19.13 -0.41
CA ASP A 195 5.91 17.95 -1.05
C ASP A 195 6.32 18.25 -2.50
N GLN A 196 7.63 18.33 -2.74
CA GLN A 196 8.24 18.58 -4.06
C GLN A 196 8.55 17.30 -4.84
N THR A 197 8.40 16.12 -4.22
CA THR A 197 8.68 14.81 -4.84
C THR A 197 7.43 14.21 -5.46
N VAL A 198 6.34 14.18 -4.70
CA VAL A 198 5.03 13.74 -5.16
C VAL A 198 4.05 14.89 -4.93
N PRO A 199 3.71 15.67 -5.97
CA PRO A 199 2.85 16.83 -5.81
C PRO A 199 1.54 16.49 -5.09
N PRO A 200 1.08 17.35 -4.15
CA PRO A 200 -0.16 17.18 -3.40
C PRO A 200 -1.39 16.90 -4.27
N LEU A 201 -1.36 17.36 -5.51
CA LEU A 201 -2.42 17.14 -6.49
C LEU A 201 -2.74 15.65 -6.73
N ASN A 202 -1.76 14.72 -6.53
CA ASN A 202 -2.03 13.29 -6.57
C ASN A 202 -3.13 12.87 -5.57
N SER A 203 -2.97 13.27 -4.32
CA SER A 203 -3.94 12.96 -3.26
C SER A 203 -5.26 13.68 -3.47
N ILE A 204 -5.23 14.93 -3.94
CA ILE A 204 -6.44 15.71 -4.24
C ILE A 204 -7.27 15.05 -5.35
N LEU A 205 -6.62 14.60 -6.43
CA LEU A 205 -7.31 13.90 -7.53
C LEU A 205 -7.96 12.60 -7.05
N TYR A 206 -7.27 11.82 -6.21
CA TYR A 206 -7.82 10.58 -5.70
C TYR A 206 -8.98 10.83 -4.74
N TYR A 207 -8.84 11.80 -3.83
CA TYR A 207 -9.91 12.23 -2.93
C TYR A 207 -11.16 12.70 -3.70
N THR A 208 -10.96 13.49 -4.77
CA THR A 208 -12.06 13.95 -5.63
C THR A 208 -12.78 12.76 -6.26
N ALA A 209 -12.06 11.83 -6.87
CA ALA A 209 -12.64 10.64 -7.47
C ALA A 209 -13.41 9.77 -6.44
N LEU A 210 -12.87 9.59 -5.23
CA LEU A 210 -13.58 8.89 -4.15
C LEU A 210 -14.91 9.58 -3.81
N ASN A 211 -14.93 10.91 -3.72
CA ASN A 211 -16.15 11.66 -3.45
C ASN A 211 -17.19 11.56 -4.59
N GLU A 212 -16.76 11.60 -5.85
CA GLU A 212 -17.62 11.42 -7.01
C GLU A 212 -18.32 10.05 -7.00
N HIS A 213 -17.65 9.02 -6.49
CA HIS A 213 -18.20 7.67 -6.28
C HIS A 213 -18.88 7.48 -4.91
N HIS A 214 -19.06 8.55 -4.13
CA HIS A 214 -19.66 8.50 -2.79
C HIS A 214 -18.92 7.57 -1.79
N ILE A 215 -17.63 7.32 -2.02
CA ILE A 215 -16.79 6.53 -1.12
C ILE A 215 -16.35 7.42 0.07
N PRO A 216 -16.55 6.99 1.32
CA PRO A 216 -16.10 7.76 2.48
C PRO A 216 -14.58 7.97 2.46
N ALA A 217 -14.17 9.23 2.46
CA ALA A 217 -12.76 9.60 2.41
C ALA A 217 -12.44 10.77 3.34
N SER A 218 -11.21 10.76 3.88
CA SER A 218 -10.65 11.89 4.63
C SER A 218 -9.30 12.26 4.02
N LEU A 219 -9.03 13.57 3.91
CA LEU A 219 -7.76 14.09 3.43
C LEU A 219 -7.21 15.08 4.46
N TYR A 220 -6.02 14.80 4.98
CA TYR A 220 -5.27 15.68 5.88
C TYR A 220 -4.00 16.14 5.20
N MET A 221 -3.94 17.41 4.89
CA MET A 221 -2.77 18.06 4.29
C MET A 221 -2.13 18.98 5.33
N PHE A 222 -0.89 18.65 5.69
CA PHE A 222 -0.10 19.44 6.64
C PHE A 222 0.63 20.56 5.89
N PRO A 223 0.79 21.76 6.46
CA PRO A 223 1.44 22.88 5.78
C PRO A 223 2.89 22.59 5.36
N SER A 224 3.58 21.74 6.11
CA SER A 224 4.98 21.37 5.86
C SER A 224 5.28 19.94 6.32
N GLY A 225 6.38 19.38 5.82
CA GLY A 225 6.84 18.02 6.14
C GLY A 225 7.59 17.40 4.95
N GLY A 226 7.41 17.94 3.75
CA GLY A 226 8.00 17.40 2.53
C GLY A 226 7.53 15.99 2.23
N HIS A 227 8.42 15.18 1.66
CA HIS A 227 8.14 13.81 1.25
C HIS A 227 8.85 12.77 2.12
N GLY A 228 8.24 11.59 2.29
CA GLY A 228 8.92 10.42 2.84
C GLY A 228 9.13 10.45 4.36
N TRP A 229 8.29 11.19 5.10
CA TRP A 229 8.43 11.27 6.56
C TRP A 229 8.06 9.94 7.26
N GLY A 230 7.09 9.16 6.75
CA GLY A 230 6.73 7.88 7.35
C GLY A 230 6.54 7.95 8.87
N PHE A 231 7.19 7.04 9.58
CA PHE A 231 7.24 7.02 11.06
C PHE A 231 8.66 7.38 11.55
N ARG A 232 9.14 8.57 11.18
CA ARG A 232 10.40 9.14 11.66
C ARG A 232 10.21 10.06 12.84
#